data_ced4d27f7fa99cf22748fbf342e0fed1
#
_entry.id   ced4d27f7fa99cf22748fbf342e0fed1
#
_cell.length_a   1.000
_cell.length_b   1.000
_cell.length_c   1.000
_cell.angle_alpha   90.00
_cell.angle_beta   90.00
_cell.angle_gamma   90.00
#
_symmetry.space_group_name_H-M   'P 1'
#
loop_
_entity.id
_entity.type
_entity.pdbx_description
1 polymer ?
#
loop_
_entity_poly.entity_id
_entity_poly.type
_entity_poly.pdbx_seq_one_letter_code
_entity_poly.pdbx_strand_id
1 'polypeptide(L)'
;MHRIALVLAFLVGLIAPAFAQRAEIEAVNAKWMELFNKGDFAGIASLYTDDATAFPPGSAMVKGSAAIGAMWKSMAEQVSNPKVITLDVKPLGPSAAREIGTFSLKTKGPTPQEVTGKYVVVWEKVGEHWKLAADIWNDGK
;
A
#
# COMPACT_ATOMS: atom_id res chain seq x y z
N MET A 1 -23.93 55.66 1.38
CA MET A 1 -23.61 54.52 2.24
C MET A 1 -23.33 53.33 1.33
N HIS A 2 -22.04 53.07 1.05
CA HIS A 2 -21.64 51.95 0.19
C HIS A 2 -21.26 50.80 1.09
N ARG A 3 -22.04 49.72 1.05
CA ARG A 3 -21.70 48.45 1.73
C ARG A 3 -20.75 47.67 0.84
N ILE A 4 -19.48 47.65 1.19
CA ILE A 4 -18.48 46.78 0.60
C ILE A 4 -18.72 45.42 1.22
N ALA A 5 -19.29 44.50 0.45
CA ALA A 5 -19.37 43.07 0.82
C ALA A 5 -17.98 42.44 0.59
N LEU A 6 -17.33 42.08 1.67
CA LEU A 6 -16.06 41.34 1.66
C LEU A 6 -16.40 39.89 1.23
N VAL A 7 -16.10 39.57 0.00
CA VAL A 7 -16.12 38.17 -0.45
C VAL A 7 -14.79 37.54 0.01
N LEU A 8 -14.84 36.85 1.14
CA LEU A 8 -13.74 36.01 1.58
C LEU A 8 -13.85 34.69 0.78
N ALA A 9 -13.10 34.59 -0.29
CA ALA A 9 -13.00 33.38 -1.06
C ALA A 9 -12.28 32.30 -0.23
N PHE A 10 -13.00 31.26 0.13
CA PHE A 10 -12.50 30.05 0.78
C PHE A 10 -11.58 29.29 -0.17
N LEU A 11 -10.27 29.48 -0.04
CA LEU A 11 -9.23 28.68 -0.69
C LEU A 11 -8.76 27.56 0.25
N VAL A 12 -9.67 26.74 0.75
CA VAL A 12 -9.39 25.62 1.67
C VAL A 12 -9.83 24.28 1.07
N GLY A 13 -9.62 24.04 -0.22
CA GLY A 13 -10.25 22.88 -0.85
C GLY A 13 -9.33 21.79 -1.41
N LEU A 14 -8.01 22.00 -1.60
CA LEU A 14 -7.22 21.08 -2.42
C LEU A 14 -6.11 20.30 -1.67
N ILE A 15 -5.72 20.68 -0.47
CA ILE A 15 -4.66 20.01 0.28
C ILE A 15 -5.22 18.92 1.19
N ALA A 16 -6.39 19.10 1.78
CA ALA A 16 -7.02 18.15 2.71
C ALA A 16 -7.31 16.77 2.11
N PRO A 17 -7.80 16.60 0.83
CA PRO A 17 -8.02 15.28 0.25
C PRO A 17 -6.75 14.47 0.05
N ALA A 18 -5.63 15.08 -0.33
CA ALA A 18 -4.36 14.40 -0.54
C ALA A 18 -3.77 13.85 0.76
N PHE A 19 -3.80 14.63 1.84
CA PHE A 19 -3.39 14.17 3.18
C PHE A 19 -4.30 13.07 3.71
N ALA A 20 -5.61 13.17 3.49
CA ALA A 20 -6.54 12.14 3.89
C ALA A 20 -6.29 10.82 3.17
N GLN A 21 -6.04 10.83 1.84
CA GLN A 21 -5.68 9.64 1.07
C GLN A 21 -4.39 9.01 1.58
N ARG A 22 -3.35 9.82 1.82
CA ARG A 22 -2.09 9.32 2.38
C ARG A 22 -2.30 8.64 3.72
N ALA A 23 -2.99 9.27 4.64
CA ALA A 23 -3.25 8.72 5.97
C ALA A 23 -4.04 7.42 5.91
N GLU A 24 -5.04 7.33 5.05
CA GLU A 24 -5.84 6.12 4.83
C GLU A 24 -5.01 4.98 4.23
N ILE A 25 -4.14 5.26 3.27
CA ILE A 25 -3.22 4.29 2.65
C ILE A 25 -2.19 3.79 3.68
N GLU A 26 -1.59 4.68 4.44
CA GLU A 26 -0.65 4.31 5.52
C GLU A 26 -1.33 3.42 6.57
N ALA A 27 -2.61 3.64 6.86
CA ALA A 27 -3.38 2.78 7.76
C ALA A 27 -3.59 1.37 7.18
N VAL A 28 -3.82 1.24 5.87
CA VAL A 28 -3.89 -0.07 5.21
C VAL A 28 -2.52 -0.77 5.22
N ASN A 29 -1.43 -0.05 4.98
CA ASN A 29 -0.08 -0.59 5.10
C ASN A 29 0.21 -1.12 6.51
N ALA A 30 -0.19 -0.39 7.54
CA ALA A 30 -0.06 -0.84 8.93
C ALA A 30 -0.88 -2.11 9.19
N LYS A 31 -2.09 -2.19 8.66
CA LYS A 31 -2.94 -3.38 8.73
C LYS A 31 -2.33 -4.57 8.01
N TRP A 32 -1.75 -4.36 6.84
CA TRP A 32 -1.05 -5.39 6.08
C TRP A 32 0.09 -5.99 6.90
N MET A 33 0.94 -5.16 7.52
CA MET A 33 2.04 -5.62 8.39
C MET A 33 1.53 -6.41 9.59
N GLU A 34 0.47 -5.95 10.23
CA GLU A 34 -0.18 -6.64 11.36
C GLU A 34 -0.66 -8.03 10.94
N LEU A 35 -1.38 -8.13 9.83
CA LEU A 35 -1.94 -9.38 9.32
C LEU A 35 -0.83 -10.36 8.90
N PHE A 36 0.24 -9.87 8.27
CA PHE A 36 1.39 -10.69 7.92
C PHE A 36 2.04 -11.31 9.16
N ASN A 37 2.28 -10.50 10.19
CA ASN A 37 2.87 -10.96 11.45
C ASN A 37 1.97 -11.96 12.21
N LYS A 38 0.66 -11.86 12.04
CA LYS A 38 -0.31 -12.81 12.60
C LYS A 38 -0.48 -14.07 11.77
N GLY A 39 0.03 -14.11 10.55
CA GLY A 39 -0.20 -15.21 9.60
C GLY A 39 -1.62 -15.24 9.03
N ASP A 40 -2.33 -14.11 9.03
CA ASP A 40 -3.67 -13.98 8.45
C ASP A 40 -3.59 -13.58 6.98
N PHE A 41 -3.30 -14.55 6.12
CA PHE A 41 -3.14 -14.32 4.68
C PHE A 41 -4.47 -14.17 3.94
N ALA A 42 -5.56 -14.70 4.47
CA ALA A 42 -6.90 -14.39 3.98
C ALA A 42 -7.25 -12.92 4.23
N GLY A 43 -6.88 -12.40 5.40
CA GLY A 43 -6.98 -10.97 5.71
C GLY A 43 -6.14 -10.12 4.76
N ILE A 44 -4.90 -10.52 4.46
CA ILE A 44 -4.06 -9.82 3.48
C ILE A 44 -4.73 -9.82 2.10
N ALA A 45 -5.24 -10.95 1.63
CA ALA A 45 -5.95 -11.03 0.36
C ALA A 45 -7.10 -10.01 0.27
N SER A 46 -7.82 -9.79 1.36
CA SER A 46 -8.92 -8.81 1.41
C SER A 46 -8.50 -7.36 1.27
N LEU A 47 -7.22 -7.04 1.43
CA LEU A 47 -6.66 -5.70 1.23
C LEU A 47 -6.37 -5.38 -0.24
N TYR A 48 -6.42 -6.37 -1.11
CA TYR A 48 -6.25 -6.24 -2.55
C TYR A 48 -7.60 -6.18 -3.26
N THR A 49 -7.63 -5.53 -4.43
CA THR A 49 -8.81 -5.64 -5.31
C THR A 49 -8.95 -7.05 -5.85
N ASP A 50 -10.15 -7.46 -6.23
CA ASP A 50 -10.41 -8.83 -6.72
C ASP A 50 -9.58 -9.16 -7.97
N ASP A 51 -9.31 -8.16 -8.80
CA ASP A 51 -8.52 -8.25 -10.05
C ASP A 51 -7.07 -7.75 -9.89
N ALA A 52 -6.60 -7.57 -8.67
CA ALA A 52 -5.25 -7.07 -8.40
C ALA A 52 -4.16 -7.94 -9.04
N THR A 53 -3.04 -7.31 -9.38
CA THR A 53 -1.85 -8.00 -9.88
C THR A 53 -0.66 -7.65 -9.01
N ALA A 54 0.05 -8.65 -8.52
CA ALA A 54 1.34 -8.53 -7.85
C ALA A 54 2.48 -8.94 -8.77
N PHE A 55 3.59 -8.23 -8.66
CA PHE A 55 4.79 -8.41 -9.49
C PHE A 55 6.00 -8.75 -8.60
N PRO A 56 6.08 -9.99 -8.10
CA PRO A 56 7.21 -10.40 -7.27
C PRO A 56 8.52 -10.43 -8.07
N PRO A 57 9.65 -10.02 -7.46
CA PRO A 57 10.94 -10.04 -8.15
C PRO A 57 11.34 -11.44 -8.58
N GLY A 58 11.82 -11.56 -9.81
CA GLY A 58 12.32 -12.83 -10.36
C GLY A 58 11.29 -13.93 -10.54
N SER A 59 10.00 -13.59 -10.48
CA SER A 59 8.89 -14.55 -10.57
C SER A 59 7.81 -14.06 -11.53
N ALA A 60 6.92 -14.96 -11.92
CA ALA A 60 5.77 -14.60 -12.74
C ALA A 60 4.80 -13.68 -11.98
N MET A 61 4.04 -12.88 -12.72
CA MET A 61 2.94 -12.10 -12.16
C MET A 61 1.91 -13.00 -11.48
N VAL A 62 1.38 -12.53 -10.36
CA VAL A 62 0.32 -13.20 -9.60
C VAL A 62 -0.96 -12.38 -9.72
N LYS A 63 -2.01 -12.98 -10.25
CA LYS A 63 -3.28 -12.29 -10.53
C LYS A 63 -4.39 -12.76 -9.59
N GLY A 64 -5.13 -11.79 -9.08
CA GLY A 64 -6.28 -12.00 -8.21
C GLY A 64 -5.93 -12.06 -6.73
N SER A 65 -6.83 -11.54 -5.91
CA SER A 65 -6.61 -11.39 -4.46
C SER A 65 -6.32 -12.71 -3.75
N ALA A 66 -7.03 -13.78 -4.09
CA ALA A 66 -6.82 -15.11 -3.48
C ALA A 66 -5.42 -15.68 -3.78
N ALA A 67 -4.97 -15.58 -5.03
CA ALA A 67 -3.63 -16.03 -5.42
C ALA A 67 -2.53 -15.17 -4.77
N ILE A 68 -2.75 -13.87 -4.62
CA ILE A 68 -1.82 -12.97 -3.93
C ILE A 68 -1.73 -13.34 -2.44
N GLY A 69 -2.84 -13.63 -1.78
CA GLY A 69 -2.83 -14.12 -0.40
C GLY A 69 -2.03 -15.42 -0.25
N ALA A 70 -2.19 -16.38 -1.17
CA ALA A 70 -1.42 -17.63 -1.20
C ALA A 70 0.09 -17.37 -1.45
N MET A 71 0.43 -16.41 -2.31
CA MET A 71 1.81 -15.98 -2.54
C MET A 71 2.46 -15.46 -1.25
N TRP A 72 1.78 -14.57 -0.53
CA TRP A 72 2.28 -14.03 0.74
C TRP A 72 2.43 -15.11 1.81
N LYS A 73 1.51 -16.07 1.86
CA LYS A 73 1.63 -17.23 2.75
C LYS A 73 2.91 -18.03 2.47
N SER A 74 3.21 -18.29 1.20
CA SER A 74 4.44 -18.99 0.79
C SER A 74 5.68 -18.17 1.13
N MET A 75 5.68 -16.85 0.87
CA MET A 75 6.81 -15.97 1.20
C MET A 75 7.05 -15.91 2.71
N ALA A 76 6.02 -15.97 3.53
CA ALA A 76 6.14 -15.94 4.98
C ALA A 76 6.85 -17.16 5.58
N GLU A 77 7.04 -18.22 4.80
CA GLU A 77 7.88 -19.35 5.20
C GLU A 77 9.37 -19.00 5.19
N GLN A 78 9.75 -17.98 4.40
CA GLN A 78 11.15 -17.59 4.18
C GLN A 78 11.53 -16.25 4.81
N VAL A 79 10.55 -15.37 5.06
CA VAL A 79 10.78 -14.02 5.58
C VAL A 79 9.84 -13.69 6.72
N SER A 80 10.25 -12.72 7.54
CA SER A 80 9.52 -12.24 8.71
C SER A 80 9.69 -10.74 8.90
N ASN A 81 8.88 -10.19 9.80
CA ASN A 81 8.99 -8.83 10.30
C ASN A 81 9.06 -7.77 9.18
N PRO A 82 8.08 -7.75 8.27
CA PRO A 82 8.02 -6.75 7.22
C PRO A 82 7.79 -5.37 7.82
N LYS A 83 8.50 -4.38 7.27
CA LYS A 83 8.30 -2.96 7.54
C LYS A 83 8.17 -2.24 6.22
N VAL A 84 7.16 -1.42 6.06
CA VAL A 84 6.98 -0.56 4.89
C VAL A 84 6.99 0.89 5.31
N ILE A 85 7.63 1.72 4.51
CA ILE A 85 7.75 3.16 4.71
C ILE A 85 7.23 3.85 3.45
N THR A 86 6.13 4.58 3.60
CA THR A 86 5.56 5.40 2.54
C THR A 86 6.41 6.64 2.34
N LEU A 87 6.95 6.83 1.15
CA LEU A 87 7.74 8.03 0.78
C LEU A 87 6.87 9.08 0.10
N ASP A 88 5.99 8.66 -0.80
CA ASP A 88 5.14 9.55 -1.58
C ASP A 88 3.81 8.89 -1.89
N VAL A 89 2.73 9.67 -1.78
CA VAL A 89 1.39 9.30 -2.26
C VAL A 89 0.91 10.42 -3.16
N LYS A 90 0.66 10.07 -4.42
CA LYS A 90 0.10 10.98 -5.42
C LYS A 90 -1.35 10.60 -5.72
N PRO A 91 -2.32 11.49 -5.45
CA PRO A 91 -3.69 11.27 -5.91
C PRO A 91 -3.77 11.21 -7.44
N LEU A 92 -4.50 10.23 -7.94
CA LEU A 92 -4.81 10.05 -9.36
C LEU A 92 -6.32 10.22 -9.61
N GLY A 93 -6.94 11.07 -8.83
CA GLY A 93 -8.38 11.29 -8.76
C GLY A 93 -8.95 10.89 -7.40
N PRO A 94 -10.27 10.95 -7.21
CA PRO A 94 -10.90 10.68 -5.91
C PRO A 94 -10.87 9.19 -5.52
N SER A 95 -10.68 8.29 -6.49
CA SER A 95 -10.77 6.84 -6.29
C SER A 95 -9.50 6.09 -6.67
N ALA A 96 -8.41 6.78 -6.95
CA ALA A 96 -7.12 6.15 -7.28
C ALA A 96 -5.95 6.96 -6.73
N ALA A 97 -4.86 6.27 -6.40
CA ALA A 97 -3.61 6.87 -5.96
C ALA A 97 -2.42 6.00 -6.34
N ARG A 98 -1.25 6.63 -6.44
CA ARG A 98 0.03 5.95 -6.57
C ARG A 98 0.84 6.16 -5.31
N GLU A 99 1.35 5.09 -4.74
CA GLU A 99 2.30 5.12 -3.64
C GLU A 99 3.69 4.69 -4.09
N ILE A 100 4.71 5.36 -3.60
CA ILE A 100 6.11 4.96 -3.68
C ILE A 100 6.64 4.81 -2.27
N GLY A 101 7.36 3.72 -2.01
CA GLY A 101 7.93 3.47 -0.69
C GLY A 101 9.12 2.53 -0.71
N THR A 102 9.60 2.28 0.49
CA THR A 102 10.66 1.32 0.76
C THR A 102 10.18 0.28 1.76
N PHE A 103 10.80 -0.88 1.75
CA PHE A 103 10.51 -1.93 2.71
C PHE A 103 11.78 -2.56 3.27
N SER A 104 11.64 -3.19 4.41
CA SER A 104 12.61 -4.13 4.95
C SER A 104 11.90 -5.37 5.47
N LEU A 105 12.59 -6.49 5.42
CA LEU A 105 12.20 -7.76 6.04
C LEU A 105 13.43 -8.48 6.55
N LYS A 106 13.20 -9.53 7.33
CA LYS A 106 14.26 -10.42 7.80
C LYS A 106 14.09 -11.79 7.17
N THR A 107 15.17 -12.38 6.69
CA THR A 107 15.17 -13.79 6.27
C THR A 107 15.04 -14.68 7.50
N LYS A 108 14.37 -15.83 7.33
CA LYS A 108 14.31 -16.89 8.34
C LYS A 108 15.49 -17.84 8.13
N GLY A 109 15.94 -18.46 9.19
CA GLY A 109 17.02 -19.43 9.15
C GLY A 109 18.04 -19.21 10.26
N PRO A 110 19.14 -19.98 10.27
CA PRO A 110 20.13 -19.94 11.36
C PRO A 110 20.90 -18.61 11.41
N THR A 111 20.97 -17.87 10.30
CA THR A 111 21.61 -16.55 10.23
C THR A 111 20.66 -15.54 9.56
N PRO A 112 19.69 -14.98 10.31
CA PRO A 112 18.76 -14.00 9.76
C PRO A 112 19.49 -12.77 9.21
N GLN A 113 19.10 -12.33 8.02
CA GLN A 113 19.62 -11.13 7.38
C GLN A 113 18.49 -10.15 7.09
N GLU A 114 18.79 -8.85 7.15
CA GLU A 114 17.87 -7.83 6.70
C GLU A 114 17.96 -7.70 5.17
N VAL A 115 16.80 -7.73 4.54
CA VAL A 115 16.60 -7.44 3.12
C VAL A 115 15.83 -6.16 3.01
N THR A 116 16.32 -5.23 2.21
CA THR A 116 15.65 -3.95 1.92
C THR A 116 15.29 -3.87 0.45
N GLY A 117 14.29 -3.08 0.14
CA GLY A 117 13.88 -2.85 -1.23
C GLY A 117 12.97 -1.64 -1.36
N LYS A 118 12.41 -1.50 -2.53
CA LYS A 118 11.54 -0.40 -2.92
C LYS A 118 10.33 -0.92 -3.67
N TYR A 119 9.22 -0.19 -3.57
CA TYR A 119 7.98 -0.62 -4.17
C TYR A 119 7.18 0.55 -4.75
N VAL A 120 6.31 0.20 -5.67
CA VAL A 120 5.24 1.06 -6.17
C VAL A 120 3.92 0.30 -6.03
N VAL A 121 2.91 0.96 -5.50
CA VAL A 121 1.55 0.43 -5.43
C VAL A 121 0.60 1.40 -6.13
N VAL A 122 -0.27 0.88 -6.97
CA VAL A 122 -1.46 1.57 -7.44
C VAL A 122 -2.61 1.17 -6.54
N TRP A 123 -3.25 2.17 -5.95
CA TRP A 123 -4.38 2.04 -5.04
C TRP A 123 -5.67 2.39 -5.74
N GLU A 124 -6.72 1.64 -5.47
CA GLU A 124 -8.09 1.93 -5.89
C GLU A 124 -9.01 1.96 -4.68
N LYS A 125 -9.90 2.94 -4.63
CA LYS A 125 -10.92 3.03 -3.59
C LYS A 125 -12.15 2.23 -4.02
N VAL A 126 -12.48 1.20 -3.26
CA VAL A 126 -13.63 0.33 -3.47
C VAL A 126 -14.61 0.55 -2.32
N GLY A 127 -15.74 1.23 -2.60
CA GLY A 127 -16.62 1.72 -1.54
C GLY A 127 -15.86 2.72 -0.65
N GLU A 128 -15.80 2.44 0.64
CA GLU A 128 -15.08 3.27 1.63
C GLU A 128 -13.62 2.82 1.87
N HIS A 129 -13.12 1.81 1.15
CA HIS A 129 -11.84 1.18 1.43
C HIS A 129 -10.84 1.36 0.31
N TRP A 130 -9.62 1.81 0.66
CA TRP A 130 -8.47 1.76 -0.22
C TRP A 130 -7.94 0.34 -0.30
N LYS A 131 -7.75 -0.16 -1.52
CA LYS A 131 -7.23 -1.50 -1.80
C LYS A 131 -6.07 -1.44 -2.78
N LEU A 132 -5.11 -2.35 -2.60
CA LEU A 132 -4.00 -2.52 -3.53
C LEU A 132 -4.53 -3.12 -4.84
N ALA A 133 -4.29 -2.44 -5.95
CA ALA A 133 -4.70 -2.88 -7.29
C ALA A 133 -3.53 -3.41 -8.12
N ALA A 134 -2.38 -2.79 -8.00
CA ALA A 134 -1.13 -3.27 -8.58
C ALA A 134 0.00 -3.07 -7.57
N ASP A 135 0.82 -4.08 -7.37
CA ASP A 135 1.84 -4.11 -6.34
C ASP A 135 3.15 -4.69 -6.92
N ILE A 136 4.13 -3.82 -7.14
CA ILE A 136 5.43 -4.20 -7.67
C ILE A 136 6.54 -3.80 -6.70
N TRP A 137 7.47 -4.71 -6.48
CA TRP A 137 8.65 -4.44 -5.64
C TRP A 137 9.90 -5.09 -6.22
N ASN A 138 11.02 -4.59 -5.79
CA ASN A 138 12.31 -5.19 -6.07
C ASN A 138 13.21 -5.10 -4.83
N ASP A 139 14.31 -5.85 -4.85
CA ASP A 139 15.36 -5.67 -3.88
C ASP A 139 16.04 -4.30 -4.04
N GLY A 140 16.87 -3.91 -3.08
CA GLY A 140 17.48 -2.59 -3.06
C GLY A 140 18.67 -2.39 -4.02
N LYS A 141 18.93 -3.37 -4.87
CA LYS A 141 20.08 -3.34 -5.82
C LYS A 141 19.70 -2.75 -7.16
#